data_7d0b36fbbd1b69518b7cadb7cf54482e
#
_entry.id   7d0b36fbbd1b69518b7cadb7cf54482e
#
_cell.length_a   1.000
_cell.length_b   1.000
_cell.length_c   1.000
_cell.angle_alpha   90.00
_cell.angle_beta   90.00
_cell.angle_gamma   90.00
#
_symmetry.space_group_name_H-M   'P 1'
#
loop_
_entity.id
_entity.type
_entity.pdbx_description
1 polymer ?
#
loop_
_entity_poly.entity_id
_entity_poly.type
_entity_poly.pdbx_seq_one_letter_code
_entity_poly.pdbx_strand_id
1 'polypeptide(L)'
;MGASLPEKWNPENEPARVGAGAVTLVEGSSFCICTPGGDIGGTGPCGVFFRDTRILSRWDLRVDGEIPDPLTAMTPDPYRATFLGRLSRRFGRTDTNLLVQRERRIGNGLREDLVLRNPGAEPTTCIVTVAVEADFADL
;
A
#
# COMPACT_ATOMS: atom_id res chain seq x y z
N MET A 1 -18.92 -15.82 -25.24
CA MET A 1 -18.33 -15.74 -25.06
C MET A 1 -18.00 -15.69 -24.78
N GLY A 2 -18.30 -15.56 -24.64
CA GLY A 2 -17.78 -15.32 -24.38
C GLY A 2 -17.71 -15.15 -23.87
N ALA A 3 -17.92 -14.98 -23.78
CA ALA A 3 -17.63 -14.73 -23.22
C ALA A 3 -17.52 -14.63 -22.63
N SER A 4 -17.72 -14.61 -22.64
CA SER A 4 -17.38 -14.41 -21.99
C SER A 4 -17.40 -14.21 -21.30
N LEU A 5 -17.89 -14.36 -21.15
CA LEU A 5 -17.54 -14.03 -20.43
C LEU A 5 -17.25 -13.66 -20.33
N PRO A 6 -17.27 -13.54 -20.51
CA PRO A 6 -16.80 -13.01 -20.28
C PRO A 6 -16.43 -12.55 -20.09
N GLU A 7 -16.45 -12.05 -20.26
CA GLU A 7 -15.82 -11.52 -19.91
C GLU A 7 -16.03 -10.97 -19.36
N LYS A 8 -16.65 -11.01 -19.67
CA LYS A 8 -16.80 -10.62 -18.86
C LYS A 8 -16.56 -10.29 -17.78
N TRP A 9 -17.65 -10.46 -17.88
CA TRP A 9 -17.16 -10.20 -16.55
C TRP A 9 -15.88 -10.87 -16.34
N ASN A 10 -14.97 -10.14 -15.87
CA ASN A 10 -13.71 -10.69 -15.69
C ASN A 10 -13.06 -9.99 -14.55
N PRO A 11 -12.92 -10.62 -13.41
CA PRO A 11 -12.44 -9.94 -12.24
C PRO A 11 -11.11 -9.31 -12.46
N GLU A 12 -10.30 -9.92 -13.27
CA GLU A 12 -9.04 -9.35 -13.39
C GLU A 12 -9.07 -8.18 -14.23
N ASN A 13 -10.06 -7.97 -15.01
CA ASN A 13 -10.06 -6.75 -15.68
C ASN A 13 -11.17 -5.91 -15.29
N GLU A 14 -11.77 -6.18 -14.26
CA GLU A 14 -12.67 -5.38 -13.85
C GLU A 14 -12.11 -4.38 -13.29
N PRO A 15 -11.88 -3.86 -13.68
CA PRO A 15 -11.35 -3.05 -13.28
C PRO A 15 -11.01 -2.28 -12.57
N ALA A 16 -11.04 -2.28 -12.94
CA ALA A 16 -10.73 -1.94 -12.41
C ALA A 16 -10.74 -1.78 -11.63
N ARG A 17 -10.80 -1.84 -12.01
CA ARG A 17 -11.28 -1.89 -11.17
C ARG A 17 -10.80 -1.43 -10.04
N VAL A 18 -11.53 -0.48 -9.61
CA VAL A 18 -11.17 -0.03 -8.42
C VAL A 18 -10.83 -1.08 -7.54
N GLY A 19 -11.61 -2.02 -7.50
CA GLY A 19 -11.34 -3.04 -6.62
C GLY A 19 -10.15 -3.86 -6.98
N ALA A 20 -9.71 -3.77 -8.21
CA ALA A 20 -8.63 -4.61 -8.63
C ALA A 20 -7.36 -4.18 -7.93
N GLY A 21 -6.84 -5.04 -7.09
CA GLY A 21 -5.62 -4.75 -6.40
C GLY A 21 -5.73 -3.89 -5.17
N ALA A 22 -6.87 -3.25 -4.94
CA ALA A 22 -7.02 -2.45 -3.72
C ALA A 22 -7.07 -3.34 -2.50
N VAL A 23 -6.53 -2.85 -1.41
CA VAL A 23 -6.54 -3.54 -0.12
C VAL A 23 -7.40 -2.73 0.83
N THR A 24 -8.34 -3.39 1.48
CA THR A 24 -9.25 -2.75 2.41
C THR A 24 -9.10 -3.35 3.79
N LEU A 25 -8.92 -2.49 4.78
CA LEU A 25 -8.89 -2.90 6.18
C LEU A 25 -10.07 -2.27 6.89
N VAL A 26 -10.64 -2.99 7.84
CA VAL A 26 -11.82 -2.55 8.57
C VAL A 26 -11.69 -2.88 10.04
N GLU A 27 -12.07 -1.93 10.87
CA GLU A 27 -12.20 -2.15 12.30
C GLU A 27 -13.26 -1.20 12.82
N GLY A 28 -14.42 -1.75 13.20
CA GLY A 28 -15.53 -0.93 13.69
C GLY A 28 -15.96 0.07 12.63
N SER A 29 -15.92 1.35 12.99
CA SER A 29 -16.30 2.43 12.08
C SER A 29 -15.12 2.98 11.29
N SER A 30 -13.96 2.36 11.40
CA SER A 30 -12.75 2.80 10.71
C SER A 30 -12.45 1.87 9.55
N PHE A 31 -12.03 2.44 8.43
CA PHE A 31 -11.53 1.59 7.34
C PHE A 31 -10.45 2.32 6.56
N CYS A 32 -9.67 1.52 5.88
CA CYS A 32 -8.56 2.01 5.07
C CYS A 32 -8.64 1.34 3.71
N ILE A 33 -8.53 2.13 2.66
CA ILE A 33 -8.43 1.63 1.29
C ILE A 33 -7.11 2.13 0.73
N CYS A 34 -6.31 1.21 0.22
CA CYS A 34 -4.99 1.57 -0.28
C CYS A 34 -4.61 0.69 -1.47
N THR A 35 -3.50 1.04 -2.10
CA THR A 35 -2.97 0.26 -3.22
C THR A 35 -2.35 -1.05 -2.71
N PRO A 36 -2.06 -1.99 -3.60
CA PRO A 36 -1.39 -3.24 -3.19
C PRO A 36 -0.04 -3.03 -2.52
N GLY A 37 0.62 -1.92 -2.78
CA GLY A 37 1.87 -1.61 -2.11
C GLY A 37 1.69 -0.91 -0.78
N GLY A 38 0.47 -0.55 -0.44
CA GLY A 38 0.17 0.09 0.83
C GLY A 38 0.00 1.60 0.74
N ASP A 39 0.28 2.21 -0.38
CA ASP A 39 0.17 3.66 -0.49
C ASP A 39 -1.28 4.11 -0.52
N ILE A 40 -1.53 5.25 0.08
CA ILE A 40 -2.81 5.93 0.05
C ILE A 40 -2.56 7.26 -0.64
N GLY A 41 -3.34 7.57 -1.69
CA GLY A 41 -3.15 8.84 -2.35
C GLY A 41 -3.63 8.81 -3.77
N GLY A 42 -3.40 9.93 -4.45
CA GLY A 42 -3.84 10.07 -5.80
C GLY A 42 -5.32 10.32 -5.90
N THR A 43 -5.88 9.93 -7.01
CA THR A 43 -7.31 10.06 -7.23
C THR A 43 -7.97 8.77 -6.81
N GLY A 44 -9.25 8.84 -6.55
CA GLY A 44 -10.04 7.67 -6.27
C GLY A 44 -10.35 7.51 -4.80
N PRO A 45 -10.75 6.31 -4.41
CA PRO A 45 -11.33 6.09 -3.10
C PRO A 45 -10.33 5.78 -2.00
N CYS A 46 -9.05 5.88 -2.26
CA CYS A 46 -8.06 5.55 -1.25
C CYS A 46 -8.10 6.54 -0.10
N GLY A 47 -7.88 6.05 1.09
CA GLY A 47 -7.86 6.90 2.27
C GLY A 47 -8.01 6.10 3.53
N VAL A 48 -7.94 6.79 4.65
CA VAL A 48 -8.33 6.26 5.95
C VAL A 48 -9.56 7.03 6.40
N PHE A 49 -10.60 6.30 6.73
CA PHE A 49 -11.91 6.85 6.99
C PHE A 49 -12.35 6.47 8.39
N PHE A 50 -13.01 7.39 9.05
CA PHE A 50 -13.66 7.14 10.32
C PHE A 50 -15.08 7.67 10.21
N ARG A 51 -16.04 6.75 10.36
CA ARG A 51 -17.44 7.05 10.11
C ARG A 51 -17.54 7.58 8.67
N ASP A 52 -18.11 8.64 8.38
CA ASP A 52 -18.28 9.08 7.00
C ASP A 52 -17.29 10.16 6.60
N THR A 53 -16.17 10.25 7.31
CA THR A 53 -15.17 11.29 7.05
C THR A 53 -13.83 10.67 6.70
N ARG A 54 -13.22 11.17 5.65
CA ARG A 54 -11.88 10.76 5.29
C ARG A 54 -10.89 11.54 6.14
N ILE A 55 -10.19 10.81 7.01
CA ILE A 55 -9.20 11.42 7.89
C ILE A 55 -7.88 11.63 7.15
N LEU A 56 -7.39 10.59 6.50
CA LEU A 56 -6.15 10.69 5.73
C LEU A 56 -6.47 10.54 4.27
N SER A 57 -5.99 11.48 3.47
CA SER A 57 -6.11 11.44 2.03
C SER A 57 -4.82 11.01 1.36
N ARG A 58 -3.72 10.99 2.10
CA ARG A 58 -2.44 10.60 1.55
C ARG A 58 -1.56 9.97 2.63
N TRP A 59 -0.93 8.87 2.27
CA TRP A 59 0.06 8.20 3.12
C TRP A 59 0.91 7.37 2.18
N ASP A 60 1.96 7.97 1.62
CA ASP A 60 2.80 7.24 0.69
C ASP A 60 4.24 7.19 1.18
N LEU A 61 4.89 6.09 0.80
CA LEU A 61 6.23 5.78 1.22
C LEU A 61 7.17 5.85 0.03
N ARG A 62 8.30 6.48 0.26
CA ARG A 62 9.40 6.48 -0.72
C ARG A 62 10.66 6.07 -0.01
N VAL A 63 11.47 5.28 -0.67
CA VAL A 63 12.80 4.93 -0.19
C VAL A 63 13.77 5.44 -1.23
N ASP A 64 14.62 6.38 -0.83
CA ASP A 64 15.53 7.11 -1.73
C ASP A 64 14.76 7.72 -2.90
N GLY A 65 13.59 8.25 -2.62
CA GLY A 65 12.78 8.91 -3.62
C GLY A 65 12.01 7.98 -4.54
N GLU A 66 12.08 6.67 -4.34
CA GLU A 66 11.45 5.70 -5.22
C GLU A 66 10.37 4.92 -4.52
N ILE A 67 9.41 4.46 -5.31
CA ILE A 67 8.34 3.61 -4.82
C ILE A 67 8.84 2.17 -4.87
N PRO A 68 8.83 1.45 -3.74
CA PRO A 68 9.19 0.04 -3.80
C PRO A 68 8.21 -0.75 -4.67
N ASP A 69 8.72 -1.72 -5.42
CA ASP A 69 7.87 -2.57 -6.23
C ASP A 69 7.09 -3.52 -5.34
N PRO A 70 5.76 -3.53 -5.44
CA PRO A 70 4.97 -4.43 -4.61
C PRO A 70 5.22 -5.88 -4.97
N LEU A 71 5.48 -6.71 -3.97
CA LEU A 71 5.64 -8.14 -4.16
C LEU A 71 4.39 -8.89 -3.72
N THR A 72 3.86 -8.55 -2.56
CA THR A 72 2.66 -9.21 -2.07
C THR A 72 2.03 -8.38 -0.97
N ALA A 73 0.75 -8.61 -0.77
CA ALA A 73 0.01 -8.03 0.34
C ALA A 73 -0.77 -9.14 0.99
N MET A 74 -0.73 -9.20 2.32
CA MET A 74 -1.43 -10.20 3.10
C MET A 74 -2.29 -9.51 4.12
N THR A 75 -3.50 -10.02 4.31
CA THR A 75 -4.42 -9.50 5.30
C THR A 75 -4.77 -10.60 6.28
N PRO A 76 -3.87 -10.87 7.26
CA PRO A 76 -4.14 -11.95 8.22
C PRO A 76 -5.39 -11.71 9.05
N ASP A 77 -5.76 -10.45 9.24
CA ASP A 77 -7.00 -10.08 9.93
C ASP A 77 -7.67 -8.97 9.15
N PRO A 78 -8.99 -8.75 9.32
CA PRO A 78 -9.67 -7.68 8.58
C PRO A 78 -9.12 -6.28 8.86
N TYR A 79 -8.46 -6.09 9.99
CA TYR A 79 -7.94 -4.79 10.40
C TYR A 79 -6.44 -4.68 10.25
N ARG A 80 -5.78 -5.69 9.69
CA ARG A 80 -4.32 -5.72 9.65
C ARG A 80 -3.83 -6.22 8.30
N ALA A 81 -2.81 -5.57 7.77
CA ALA A 81 -2.20 -5.97 6.51
C ALA A 81 -0.70 -5.88 6.60
N THR A 82 -0.04 -6.77 5.88
CA THR A 82 1.40 -6.71 5.67
C THR A 82 1.64 -6.52 4.18
N PHE A 83 2.35 -5.46 3.85
CA PHE A 83 2.74 -5.17 2.47
C PHE A 83 4.24 -5.42 2.34
N LEU A 84 4.61 -6.24 1.37
CA LEU A 84 6.01 -6.52 1.11
C LEU A 84 6.38 -5.96 -0.25
N GLY A 85 7.42 -5.16 -0.28
CA GLY A 85 7.92 -4.58 -1.50
C GLY A 85 9.41 -4.76 -1.63
N ARG A 86 9.93 -4.46 -2.79
CA ARG A 86 11.35 -4.58 -3.06
C ARG A 86 11.82 -3.32 -3.76
N LEU A 87 12.95 -2.81 -3.32
CA LEU A 87 13.60 -1.70 -3.98
C LEU A 87 14.88 -2.23 -4.59
N SER A 88 14.97 -2.20 -5.91
CA SER A 88 16.17 -2.57 -6.63
C SER A 88 16.98 -1.31 -6.86
N ARG A 89 18.18 -1.29 -6.36
CA ARG A 89 19.04 -0.12 -6.47
C ARG A 89 20.24 -0.48 -7.31
N ARG A 90 20.53 0.38 -8.25
CA ARG A 90 21.67 0.20 -9.14
C ARG A 90 22.54 1.42 -9.05
N PHE A 91 23.44 1.41 -8.12
CA PHE A 91 24.38 2.50 -8.00
C PHE A 91 25.77 1.93 -8.16
N GLY A 92 26.46 2.43 -9.14
CA GLY A 92 27.81 2.00 -9.38
C GLY A 92 27.84 0.53 -9.76
N ARG A 93 28.60 -0.25 -9.02
CA ARG A 93 28.86 -1.62 -9.39
C ARG A 93 28.03 -2.63 -8.64
N THR A 94 27.18 -2.18 -7.72
CA THR A 94 26.50 -3.10 -6.83
C THR A 94 25.00 -2.93 -6.96
N ASP A 95 24.34 -4.02 -7.24
CA ASP A 95 22.88 -4.07 -7.17
C ASP A 95 22.51 -4.36 -5.74
N THR A 96 21.75 -3.49 -5.14
CA THR A 96 21.27 -3.68 -3.79
C THR A 96 19.79 -3.83 -3.82
N ASN A 97 19.32 -4.94 -3.28
CA ASN A 97 17.90 -5.18 -3.15
C ASN A 97 17.52 -4.99 -1.71
N LEU A 98 16.68 -4.03 -1.45
CA LEU A 98 16.13 -3.82 -0.13
C LEU A 98 14.73 -4.39 -0.09
N LEU A 99 14.41 -5.13 0.96
CA LEU A 99 13.05 -5.58 1.20
C LEU A 99 12.40 -4.58 2.16
N VAL A 100 11.23 -4.13 1.77
CA VAL A 100 10.48 -3.13 2.52
C VAL A 100 9.20 -3.80 2.98
N GLN A 101 9.05 -3.96 4.28
CA GLN A 101 7.86 -4.58 4.85
C GLN A 101 7.11 -3.53 5.64
N ARG A 102 5.84 -3.36 5.32
CA ARG A 102 4.96 -2.42 5.99
C ARG A 102 3.87 -3.22 6.68
N GLU A 103 3.80 -3.09 8.00
CA GLU A 103 2.76 -3.77 8.78
C GLU A 103 1.80 -2.72 9.27
N ARG A 104 0.62 -2.71 8.69
CA ARG A 104 -0.38 -1.69 8.97
C ARG A 104 -1.52 -2.26 9.79
N ARG A 105 -1.98 -1.49 10.73
CA ARG A 105 -3.12 -1.84 11.57
C ARG A 105 -4.04 -0.64 11.67
N ILE A 106 -5.33 -0.89 11.54
CA ILE A 106 -6.34 0.12 11.70
C ILE A 106 -7.11 -0.17 13.00
N GLY A 107 -7.52 0.88 13.70
CA GLY A 107 -8.25 0.74 14.93
C GLY A 107 -8.63 2.11 15.42
N ASN A 108 -8.10 2.54 16.55
CA ASN A 108 -8.27 3.91 17.02
C ASN A 108 -7.28 4.83 16.31
N GLY A 109 -7.16 4.68 15.02
CA GLY A 109 -6.21 5.38 14.20
C GLY A 109 -5.48 4.38 13.33
N LEU A 110 -4.43 4.83 12.69
CA LEU A 110 -3.61 3.99 11.83
C LEU A 110 -2.22 3.88 12.44
N ARG A 111 -1.73 2.66 12.51
CA ARG A 111 -0.35 2.41 12.91
C ARG A 111 0.33 1.63 11.81
N GLU A 112 1.52 2.02 11.48
CA GLU A 112 2.33 1.28 10.51
C GLU A 112 3.73 1.10 11.06
N ASP A 113 4.18 -0.15 11.10
CA ASP A 113 5.55 -0.49 11.45
C ASP A 113 6.29 -0.78 10.16
N LEU A 114 7.43 -0.15 9.99
CA LEU A 114 8.22 -0.28 8.80
C LEU A 114 9.49 -1.07 9.10
N VAL A 115 9.70 -2.15 8.35
CA VAL A 115 10.90 -2.98 8.51
C VAL A 115 11.63 -2.99 7.19
N LEU A 116 12.88 -2.58 7.21
CA LEU A 116 13.74 -2.62 6.04
C LEU A 116 14.77 -3.71 6.26
N ARG A 117 14.94 -4.56 5.25
CA ARG A 117 15.92 -5.64 5.31
C ARG A 117 16.89 -5.49 4.17
N ASN A 118 18.14 -5.60 4.52
CA ASN A 118 19.23 -5.60 3.54
C ASN A 118 19.77 -7.01 3.46
N PRO A 119 19.38 -7.80 2.45
CA PRO A 119 19.88 -9.17 2.33
C PRO A 119 21.28 -9.24 1.77
N GLY A 120 21.85 -8.12 1.34
CA GLY A 120 23.19 -8.12 0.80
C GLY A 120 24.25 -8.19 1.88
N ALA A 121 25.48 -8.42 1.47
CA ALA A 121 26.59 -8.56 2.40
C ALA A 121 27.13 -7.20 2.85
N GLU A 122 26.88 -6.16 2.07
CA GLU A 122 27.42 -4.84 2.35
C GLU A 122 26.41 -3.97 3.05
N PRO A 123 26.83 -3.15 4.01
CA PRO A 123 25.93 -2.19 4.61
C PRO A 123 25.44 -1.19 3.57
N THR A 124 24.23 -0.71 3.75
CA THR A 124 23.67 0.29 2.87
C THR A 124 22.93 1.34 3.69
N THR A 125 22.83 2.52 3.12
CA THR A 125 22.11 3.62 3.75
C THR A 125 20.98 4.02 2.85
N CYS A 126 19.83 4.33 3.42
CA CYS A 126 18.70 4.81 2.63
C CYS A 126 17.97 5.90 3.39
N ILE A 127 17.22 6.69 2.63
CA ILE A 127 16.37 7.73 3.19
C ILE A 127 14.94 7.31 2.98
N VAL A 128 14.20 7.23 4.08
CA VAL A 128 12.78 6.86 4.05
C VAL A 128 11.96 8.13 4.21
N THR A 129 11.02 8.32 3.31
CA THR A 129 10.13 9.48 3.34
C THR A 129 8.69 8.99 3.35
N VAL A 130 7.90 9.53 4.27
CA VAL A 130 6.46 9.28 4.32
C VAL A 130 5.76 10.62 4.12
N ALA A 131 4.91 10.69 3.10
CA ALA A 131 4.13 11.88 2.82
C ALA A 131 2.71 11.66 3.33
N VAL A 132 2.19 12.61 4.10
CA VAL A 132 0.91 12.48 4.78
C VAL A 132 0.08 13.71 4.50
N GLU A 133 -1.19 13.51 4.16
CA GLU A 133 -2.15 14.59 4.01
C GLU A 133 -3.48 14.18 4.63
N ALA A 134 -4.19 15.16 5.14
CA ALA A 134 -5.51 14.95 5.73
C ALA A 134 -6.45 16.02 5.18
N ASP A 135 -7.62 15.60 4.71
CA ASP A 135 -8.54 16.57 4.13
C ASP A 135 -9.90 16.61 4.85
N PHE A 136 -10.18 15.63 5.69
CA PHE A 136 -11.46 15.56 6.45
C PHE A 136 -12.68 15.72 5.55
N ALA A 137 -12.61 15.14 4.36
CA ALA A 137 -13.70 15.24 3.41
C ALA A 137 -14.84 14.29 3.80
N ASP A 138 -16.06 14.77 3.65
CA ASP A 138 -17.23 13.92 3.85
C ASP A 138 -17.39 12.99 2.67
N LEU A 139 -17.90 11.82 2.94
CA LEU A 139 -18.21 10.85 1.90
C LEU A 139 -19.57 11.10 1.28
#